data_b895738cf9a79984fcbcaee61e3fd0c9
#
_entry.id   b895738cf9a79984fcbcaee61e3fd0c9
#
_cell.length_a   1.000
_cell.length_b   1.000
_cell.length_c   1.000
_cell.angle_alpha   90.00
_cell.angle_beta   90.00
_cell.angle_gamma   90.00
#
_symmetry.space_group_name_H-M   'P 1'
#
loop_
_entity.id
_entity.type
_entity.pdbx_description
1 polymer ?
#
loop_
_entity_poly.entity_id
_entity_poly.type
_entity_poly.pdbx_seq_one_letter_code
_entity_poly.pdbx_strand_id
1 'polypeptide(L)'
;MICDDQQQERKQLIRDVQQWCEKRTQPALIEFCENWPDLAEKIKSCKPDILIIANNGVAGLDLVTNALALMHKILWFSDLDFSLQAYRLCLSYFCKKPLTSAKVEYALDRIAEQR
;
A
#
# COMPACT_ATOMS: atom_id res chain seq x y z
N MET A 1 -3.32 3.65 5.32
CA MET A 1 -4.20 2.48 5.07
C MET A 1 -3.39 1.34 4.50
N ILE A 2 -3.51 0.18 5.09
CA ILE A 2 -2.79 -1.02 4.66
C ILE A 2 -3.81 -2.11 4.31
N CYS A 3 -3.76 -2.64 3.09
CA CYS A 3 -4.59 -3.75 2.67
C CYS A 3 -3.72 -4.98 2.44
N ASP A 4 -3.86 -5.98 3.30
CA ASP A 4 -3.11 -7.22 3.24
C ASP A 4 -3.90 -8.31 3.97
N ASP A 5 -4.17 -9.43 3.30
CA ASP A 5 -4.91 -10.53 3.87
C ASP A 5 -4.03 -11.50 4.70
N GLN A 6 -2.71 -11.31 4.68
CA GLN A 6 -1.78 -12.10 5.47
C GLN A 6 -1.43 -11.38 6.78
N GLN A 7 -1.91 -11.93 7.87
CA GLN A 7 -1.82 -11.27 9.19
C GLN A 7 -0.38 -10.96 9.61
N GLN A 8 0.55 -11.88 9.43
CA GLN A 8 1.94 -11.68 9.84
C GLN A 8 2.62 -10.56 9.03
N GLU A 9 2.42 -10.58 7.73
CA GLU A 9 2.97 -9.57 6.83
C GLU A 9 2.36 -8.20 7.14
N ARG A 10 1.04 -8.16 7.36
CA ARG A 10 0.34 -6.93 7.71
C ARG A 10 0.89 -6.33 9.01
N LYS A 11 1.15 -7.14 10.03
CA LYS A 11 1.74 -6.67 11.29
C LYS A 11 3.12 -6.05 11.06
N GLN A 12 3.93 -6.66 10.21
CA GLN A 12 5.25 -6.13 9.91
C GLN A 12 5.15 -4.80 9.14
N LEU A 13 4.24 -4.70 8.19
CA LEU A 13 3.98 -3.45 7.47
C LEU A 13 3.55 -2.34 8.41
N ILE A 14 2.68 -2.63 9.35
CA ILE A 14 2.23 -1.65 10.34
C ILE A 14 3.43 -1.13 11.15
N ARG A 15 4.30 -2.01 11.60
CA ARG A 15 5.51 -1.62 12.35
C ARG A 15 6.43 -0.74 11.52
N ASP A 16 6.66 -1.12 10.27
CA ASP A 16 7.54 -0.38 9.35
C ASP A 16 7.01 1.02 9.10
N VAL A 17 5.71 1.15 8.89
CA VAL A 17 5.05 2.44 8.68
C VAL A 17 5.12 3.29 9.94
N GLN A 18 4.87 2.70 11.10
CA GLN A 18 4.97 3.41 12.38
C GLN A 18 6.37 3.98 12.60
N GLN A 19 7.41 3.16 12.37
CA GLN A 19 8.79 3.61 12.50
C GLN A 19 9.14 4.73 11.53
N TRP A 20 8.67 4.63 10.29
CA TRP A 20 8.88 5.66 9.30
C TRP A 20 8.25 6.99 9.72
N CYS A 21 7.02 6.95 10.24
CA CYS A 21 6.33 8.15 10.74
C CYS A 21 7.03 8.75 11.94
N GLU A 22 7.52 7.91 12.87
CA GLU A 22 8.26 8.37 14.05
C GLU A 22 9.54 9.09 13.67
N LYS A 23 10.31 8.55 12.73
CA LYS A 23 11.53 9.19 12.24
C LYS A 23 11.28 10.57 11.64
N ARG A 24 10.10 10.77 11.08
CA ARG A 24 9.71 12.05 10.46
C ARG A 24 8.94 12.95 11.39
N THR A 25 8.77 12.55 12.65
CA THR A 25 8.00 13.30 13.65
C THR A 25 6.59 13.62 13.17
N GLN A 26 5.97 12.71 12.42
CA GLN A 26 4.61 12.85 11.91
C GLN A 26 3.65 11.94 12.68
N PRO A 27 2.46 12.41 13.01
CA PRO A 27 1.45 11.54 13.61
C PRO A 27 1.00 10.52 12.57
N ALA A 28 0.75 9.29 13.02
CA ALA A 28 0.29 8.22 12.15
C ALA A 28 -1.04 7.67 12.66
N LEU A 29 -2.05 7.70 11.81
CA LEU A 29 -3.28 6.96 12.02
C LEU A 29 -3.28 5.83 11.00
N ILE A 30 -3.02 4.60 11.48
CA ILE A 30 -2.88 3.44 10.60
C ILE A 30 -4.12 2.57 10.74
N GLU A 31 -4.81 2.37 9.62
CA GLU A 31 -5.94 1.45 9.51
C GLU A 31 -5.58 0.34 8.54
N PHE A 32 -6.24 -0.80 8.67
CA PHE A 32 -6.01 -1.93 7.78
C PHE A 32 -7.33 -2.55 7.30
N CYS A 33 -7.24 -3.30 6.21
CA CYS A 33 -8.34 -4.06 5.63
C CYS A 33 -7.78 -5.31 4.93
N GLU A 34 -8.65 -6.26 4.59
CA GLU A 34 -8.26 -7.51 3.96
C GLU A 34 -8.82 -7.70 2.56
N ASN A 35 -9.89 -6.99 2.22
CA ASN A 35 -10.63 -7.19 0.97
C ASN A 35 -11.18 -5.88 0.42
N TRP A 36 -11.69 -5.94 -0.81
CA TRP A 36 -12.21 -4.77 -1.50
C TRP A 36 -13.43 -4.11 -0.82
N PRO A 37 -14.47 -4.84 -0.40
CA PRO A 37 -15.62 -4.19 0.22
C PRO A 37 -15.24 -3.34 1.44
N ASP A 38 -14.37 -3.86 2.29
CA ASP A 38 -13.88 -3.15 3.48
C ASP A 38 -13.04 -1.94 3.07
N LEU A 39 -12.13 -2.12 2.13
CA LEU A 39 -11.27 -1.04 1.61
C LEU A 39 -12.11 0.09 1.00
N ALA A 40 -13.06 -0.25 0.15
CA ALA A 40 -13.92 0.73 -0.51
C ALA A 40 -14.71 1.57 0.49
N GLU A 41 -15.27 0.91 1.50
CA GLU A 41 -16.01 1.60 2.55
C GLU A 41 -15.14 2.57 3.34
N LYS A 42 -13.93 2.13 3.72
CA LYS A 42 -12.99 2.96 4.47
C LYS A 42 -12.51 4.16 3.65
N ILE A 43 -12.22 3.99 2.37
CA ILE A 43 -11.83 5.10 1.50
C ILE A 43 -12.96 6.13 1.38
N LYS A 44 -14.20 5.67 1.26
CA LYS A 44 -15.36 6.55 1.17
C LYS A 44 -15.60 7.31 2.46
N SER A 45 -15.37 6.68 3.59
CA SER A 45 -15.57 7.30 4.91
C SER A 45 -14.49 8.33 5.22
N CYS A 46 -13.24 7.99 4.97
CA CYS A 46 -12.11 8.88 5.19
C CYS A 46 -10.96 8.47 4.27
N LYS A 47 -10.76 9.23 3.21
CA LYS A 47 -9.72 8.93 2.22
C LYS A 47 -8.33 8.97 2.86
N PRO A 48 -7.54 7.88 2.79
CA PRO A 48 -6.19 7.89 3.34
C PRO A 48 -5.24 8.73 2.50
N ASP A 49 -4.18 9.22 3.12
CA ASP A 49 -3.12 9.92 2.40
C ASP A 49 -2.32 8.97 1.53
N ILE A 50 -2.02 7.79 2.06
CA ILE A 50 -1.26 6.75 1.35
C ILE A 50 -1.99 5.41 1.56
N LEU A 51 -2.11 4.65 0.46
CA LEU A 51 -2.67 3.29 0.50
C LEU A 51 -1.57 2.30 0.13
N ILE A 52 -1.36 1.30 0.99
CA ILE A 52 -0.45 0.18 0.72
C ILE A 52 -1.30 -1.06 0.42
N ILE A 53 -1.09 -1.66 -0.74
CA ILE A 53 -1.76 -2.91 -1.13
C ILE A 53 -0.70 -3.99 -1.25
N ALA A 54 -0.87 -5.06 -0.48
CA ALA A 54 0.08 -6.17 -0.42
C ALA A 54 -0.57 -7.56 -0.56
N ASN A 55 -1.82 -7.62 -1.01
CA ASN A 55 -2.48 -8.88 -1.34
C ASN A 55 -1.79 -9.51 -2.55
N ASN A 56 -1.55 -10.82 -2.47
CA ASN A 56 -0.84 -11.53 -3.53
C ASN A 56 -1.72 -11.83 -4.75
N GLY A 57 -1.06 -12.08 -5.88
CA GLY A 57 -1.69 -12.58 -7.09
C GLY A 57 -2.69 -11.62 -7.72
N VAL A 58 -3.65 -12.20 -8.44
CA VAL A 58 -4.67 -11.44 -9.17
C VAL A 58 -5.58 -10.64 -8.22
N ALA A 59 -5.80 -11.14 -7.01
CA ALA A 59 -6.60 -10.41 -6.01
C ALA A 59 -5.97 -9.05 -5.72
N GLY A 60 -4.64 -8.97 -5.59
CA GLY A 60 -3.93 -7.71 -5.42
C GLY A 60 -4.06 -6.79 -6.62
N LEU A 61 -3.93 -7.34 -7.82
CA LEU A 61 -4.10 -6.58 -9.06
C LEU A 61 -5.51 -5.97 -9.15
N ASP A 62 -6.53 -6.75 -8.80
CA ASP A 62 -7.91 -6.26 -8.81
C ASP A 62 -8.11 -5.14 -7.80
N LEU A 63 -7.54 -5.27 -6.60
CA LEU A 63 -7.61 -4.23 -5.57
C LEU A 63 -6.99 -2.92 -6.07
N VAL A 64 -5.81 -2.99 -6.66
CA VAL A 64 -5.11 -1.81 -7.20
C VAL A 64 -5.94 -1.16 -8.29
N THR A 65 -6.45 -1.95 -9.23
CA THR A 65 -7.23 -1.44 -10.36
C THR A 65 -8.47 -0.69 -9.88
N ASN A 66 -9.18 -1.27 -8.91
CA ASN A 66 -10.37 -0.65 -8.35
C ASN A 66 -10.04 0.58 -7.50
N ALA A 67 -8.96 0.52 -6.71
CA ALA A 67 -8.57 1.62 -5.83
C ALA A 67 -8.09 2.85 -6.60
N LEU A 68 -7.49 2.67 -7.78
CA LEU A 68 -7.04 3.78 -8.63
C LEU A 68 -8.17 4.69 -9.09
N ALA A 69 -9.41 4.19 -9.12
CA ALA A 69 -10.57 5.02 -9.41
C ALA A 69 -10.90 5.98 -8.26
N LEU A 70 -10.39 5.72 -7.06
CA LEU A 70 -10.73 6.46 -5.86
C LEU A 70 -9.59 7.30 -5.31
N MET A 71 -8.34 6.90 -5.54
CA MET A 71 -7.17 7.62 -5.06
C MET A 71 -5.92 7.27 -5.86
N HIS A 72 -4.85 8.07 -5.72
CA HIS A 72 -3.66 7.93 -6.55
C HIS A 72 -2.38 7.53 -5.80
N LYS A 73 -2.23 7.88 -4.53
CA LYS A 73 -1.02 7.56 -3.78
C LYS A 73 -1.08 6.12 -3.27
N ILE A 74 -0.73 5.18 -4.15
CA ILE A 74 -0.80 3.75 -3.88
C ILE A 74 0.58 3.12 -3.99
N LEU A 75 0.97 2.38 -2.93
CA LEU A 75 2.14 1.50 -2.95
C LEU A 75 1.65 0.07 -3.14
N TRP A 76 2.15 -0.60 -4.16
CA TRP A 76 1.74 -1.96 -4.47
C TRP A 76 2.90 -2.94 -4.29
N PHE A 77 2.69 -3.93 -3.44
CA PHE A 77 3.63 -5.04 -3.24
C PHE A 77 2.93 -6.35 -3.62
N SER A 78 3.61 -7.19 -4.39
CA SER A 78 3.05 -8.47 -4.83
C SER A 78 4.10 -9.56 -4.89
N ASP A 79 3.66 -10.81 -4.76
CA ASP A 79 4.50 -11.99 -4.96
C ASP A 79 4.84 -12.23 -6.44
N LEU A 80 4.02 -11.69 -7.35
CA LEU A 80 4.22 -11.80 -8.79
C LEU A 80 4.80 -10.50 -9.35
N ASP A 81 5.48 -10.61 -10.49
CA ASP A 81 6.03 -9.43 -11.15
C ASP A 81 4.96 -8.77 -12.02
N PHE A 82 4.33 -7.75 -11.48
CA PHE A 82 3.34 -6.94 -12.18
C PHE A 82 3.92 -5.59 -12.64
N SER A 83 5.23 -5.50 -12.87
CA SER A 83 5.88 -4.24 -13.26
C SER A 83 5.24 -3.60 -14.49
N LEU A 84 4.90 -4.41 -15.50
CA LEU A 84 4.27 -3.90 -16.72
C LEU A 84 2.87 -3.36 -16.45
N GLN A 85 2.08 -4.09 -15.66
CA GLN A 85 0.74 -3.65 -15.28
C GLN A 85 0.79 -2.37 -14.46
N ALA A 86 1.73 -2.28 -13.52
CA ALA A 86 1.92 -1.08 -12.72
C ALA A 86 2.26 0.13 -13.59
N TYR A 87 3.14 -0.06 -14.56
CA TYR A 87 3.50 0.99 -15.52
C TYR A 87 2.27 1.44 -16.33
N ARG A 88 1.50 0.49 -16.86
CA ARG A 88 0.30 0.79 -17.65
C ARG A 88 -0.79 1.49 -16.85
N LEU A 89 -0.89 1.18 -15.56
CA LEU A 89 -1.84 1.80 -14.65
C LEU A 89 -1.36 3.16 -14.13
N CYS A 90 -0.16 3.58 -14.49
CA CYS A 90 0.47 4.81 -13.98
C CYS A 90 0.53 4.83 -12.44
N LEU A 91 0.85 3.68 -11.87
CA LEU A 91 0.89 3.52 -10.43
C LEU A 91 2.09 4.26 -9.83
N SER A 92 1.92 4.80 -8.62
CA SER A 92 2.99 5.55 -7.94
C SER A 92 4.21 4.70 -7.64
N TYR A 93 4.01 3.44 -7.21
CA TYR A 93 5.12 2.56 -6.86
C TYR A 93 4.69 1.10 -6.89
N PHE A 94 5.56 0.25 -7.42
CA PHE A 94 5.39 -1.21 -7.37
C PHE A 94 6.71 -1.86 -6.96
N CYS A 95 6.64 -2.87 -6.10
CA CYS A 95 7.78 -3.68 -5.72
C CYS A 95 7.38 -5.14 -5.55
N LYS A 96 8.18 -6.03 -6.13
CA LYS A 96 7.98 -7.47 -5.95
C LYS A 96 8.46 -7.90 -4.56
N LYS A 97 7.70 -8.78 -3.92
CA LYS A 97 8.10 -9.40 -2.65
C LYS A 97 9.33 -10.29 -2.84
N PRO A 98 10.09 -10.60 -1.79
CA PRO A 98 9.76 -10.46 -0.37
C PRO A 98 9.83 -9.02 0.13
N LEU A 99 9.01 -8.71 1.12
CA LEU A 99 9.03 -7.43 1.79
C LEU A 99 10.16 -7.39 2.82
N THR A 100 10.88 -6.27 2.81
CA THR A 100 11.86 -5.96 3.85
C THR A 100 11.57 -4.55 4.37
N SER A 101 11.99 -4.25 5.58
CA SER A 101 11.82 -2.91 6.14
C SER A 101 12.48 -1.84 5.26
N ALA A 102 13.62 -2.16 4.66
CA ALA A 102 14.31 -1.25 3.74
C ALA A 102 13.47 -0.95 2.48
N LYS A 103 12.82 -1.97 1.91
CA LYS A 103 11.95 -1.78 0.73
C LYS A 103 10.74 -0.93 1.06
N VAL A 104 10.12 -1.17 2.21
CA VAL A 104 8.96 -0.40 2.66
C VAL A 104 9.36 1.06 2.91
N GLU A 105 10.46 1.29 3.61
CA GLU A 105 10.96 2.63 3.87
C GLU A 105 11.28 3.38 2.57
N TYR A 106 11.95 2.71 1.63
CA TYR A 106 12.25 3.30 0.32
C TYR A 106 10.98 3.69 -0.43
N ALA A 107 9.97 2.82 -0.43
CA ALA A 107 8.70 3.09 -1.09
C ALA A 107 7.97 4.27 -0.47
N LEU A 108 7.95 4.35 0.86
CA LEU A 108 7.33 5.47 1.56
C LEU A 108 8.06 6.78 1.29
N ASP A 109 9.39 6.76 1.25
CA ASP A 109 10.18 7.96 0.90
C ASP A 109 9.85 8.43 -0.50
N ARG A 110 9.74 7.52 -1.46
CA ARG A 110 9.41 7.85 -2.84
C ARG A 110 8.03 8.48 -2.98
N ILE A 111 7.03 7.90 -2.32
CA ILE A 111 5.67 8.42 -2.44
C ILE A 111 5.50 9.74 -1.69
N ALA A 112 6.21 9.94 -0.59
CA ALA A 112 6.17 11.18 0.17
C ALA A 112 6.75 12.37 -0.60
N GLU A 113 7.68 12.11 -1.55
CA GLU A 113 8.26 13.13 -2.42
C GLU A 113 7.32 13.57 -3.54
N GLN A 114 6.28 12.80 -3.83
CA GLN A 114 5.30 13.13 -4.86
C GLN A 114 4.34 14.21 -4.38
N ARG A 115 4.02 15.11 -5.27
CA ARG A 115 3.10 16.21 -5.00
C ARG A 115 1.74 16.01 -5.64
#